data_e163737b86a5b990962129916655c55a
#
_entry.id   e163737b86a5b990962129916655c55a
#
_cell.length_a   1.000
_cell.length_b   1.000
_cell.length_c   1.000
_cell.angle_alpha   90.00
_cell.angle_beta   90.00
_cell.angle_gamma   90.00
#
_symmetry.space_group_name_H-M   'P 1'
#
loop_
_entity.id
_entity.type
_entity.pdbx_description
1 polymer ?
#
loop_
_entity_poly.entity_id
_entity_poly.type
_entity_poly.pdbx_seq_one_letter_code
_entity_poly.pdbx_strand_id
1 'polypeptide(L)'
;LTELMKCQKMQQQEVSVQDTDAVIEAVLKSMADFEGLPHRLQYVGTYRGVRYYDDSISTIPEAAINAAMSIPDAKTVLIGGMDRGINYDLLVTFIRKHKEFQFICAYASGKRIFGEVGDCENCVYAEDLEQAVEAAVQMTEPGGACILSPAAASYGYFKNFEERGETFQKYVHAFAQ
;
A
#
# COMPACT_ATOMS: atom_id res chain seq x y z
N LEU A 1 47.18 -21.85 22.33
CA LEU A 1 46.15 -22.79 22.84
C LEU A 1 45.12 -22.09 23.75
N THR A 2 45.53 -21.07 24.51
CA THR A 2 44.69 -20.42 25.54
C THR A 2 43.61 -19.45 24.93
N GLU A 3 43.90 -18.84 23.77
CA GLU A 3 42.93 -17.92 23.11
C GLU A 3 41.89 -18.67 22.32
N LEU A 4 42.22 -19.78 21.67
CA LEU A 4 41.25 -20.65 20.99
C LEU A 4 40.25 -21.30 21.97
N MET A 5 40.69 -21.65 23.17
CA MET A 5 39.82 -22.18 24.22
C MET A 5 38.91 -21.13 24.84
N LYS A 6 39.30 -19.84 24.82
CA LYS A 6 38.42 -18.71 25.22
C LYS A 6 37.33 -18.44 24.19
N CYS A 7 37.66 -18.51 22.90
CA CYS A 7 36.66 -18.36 21.84
C CYS A 7 35.63 -19.49 21.83
N GLN A 8 36.05 -20.76 22.10
CA GLN A 8 35.10 -21.89 22.20
C GLN A 8 34.19 -21.82 23.44
N LYS A 9 34.66 -21.21 24.54
CA LYS A 9 33.80 -20.99 25.73
C LYS A 9 32.77 -19.87 25.55
N MET A 10 32.98 -18.94 24.63
CA MET A 10 31.98 -17.90 24.30
C MET A 10 30.89 -18.43 23.37
N GLN A 11 31.09 -19.56 22.68
CA GLN A 11 30.10 -20.17 21.78
C GLN A 11 29.15 -21.16 22.46
N GLN A 12 29.31 -21.43 23.75
CA GLN A 12 28.44 -22.34 24.54
C GLN A 12 27.80 -21.62 25.72
N GLN A 13 27.33 -20.39 25.54
CA GLN A 13 26.30 -19.87 26.41
C GLN A 13 24.97 -20.49 25.93
N GLU A 14 24.57 -21.58 26.59
CA GLU A 14 23.19 -22.07 26.47
C GLU A 14 22.26 -20.93 26.92
N VAL A 15 21.63 -20.29 25.91
CA VAL A 15 20.55 -19.36 26.18
C VAL A 15 19.48 -20.17 26.86
N SER A 16 19.17 -19.87 28.12
CA SER A 16 18.16 -20.60 28.87
C SER A 16 16.80 -20.46 28.17
N VAL A 17 15.94 -21.45 28.27
CA VAL A 17 14.57 -21.39 27.68
C VAL A 17 13.84 -20.15 28.20
N GLN A 18 14.06 -19.78 29.46
CA GLN A 18 13.48 -18.57 30.07
C GLN A 18 14.00 -17.28 29.44
N ASP A 19 15.29 -17.21 29.05
CA ASP A 19 15.84 -16.05 28.33
C ASP A 19 15.25 -15.96 26.90
N THR A 20 14.99 -17.11 26.27
CA THR A 20 14.36 -17.18 24.95
C THR A 20 12.92 -16.66 25.00
N ASP A 21 12.13 -17.08 25.99
CA ASP A 21 10.74 -16.62 26.15
C ASP A 21 10.68 -15.11 26.41
N ALA A 22 11.55 -14.58 27.27
CA ALA A 22 11.65 -13.15 27.53
C ALA A 22 12.01 -12.34 26.28
N VAL A 23 12.91 -12.86 25.43
CA VAL A 23 13.26 -12.24 24.16
C VAL A 23 12.09 -12.27 23.18
N ILE A 24 11.39 -13.41 23.11
CA ILE A 24 10.19 -13.55 22.26
C ILE A 24 9.11 -12.56 22.69
N GLU A 25 8.81 -12.48 24.01
CA GLU A 25 7.85 -11.51 24.52
C GLU A 25 8.23 -10.06 24.21
N ALA A 26 9.52 -9.70 24.39
CA ALA A 26 10.01 -8.35 24.07
C ALA A 26 9.87 -8.03 22.57
N VAL A 27 10.17 -8.99 21.70
CA VAL A 27 10.02 -8.85 20.23
C VAL A 27 8.53 -8.70 19.88
N LEU A 28 7.67 -9.57 20.41
CA LEU A 28 6.22 -9.50 20.15
C LEU A 28 5.62 -8.19 20.62
N LYS A 29 6.06 -7.69 21.78
CA LYS A 29 5.64 -6.39 22.30
C LYS A 29 6.12 -5.26 21.38
N SER A 30 7.40 -5.26 20.98
CA SER A 30 7.92 -4.25 20.05
C SER A 30 7.20 -4.26 18.70
N MET A 31 6.79 -5.44 18.22
CA MET A 31 6.00 -5.57 17.00
C MET A 31 4.57 -5.06 17.18
N ALA A 32 3.96 -5.30 18.34
CA ALA A 32 2.62 -4.80 18.67
C ALA A 32 2.59 -3.27 18.85
N ASP A 33 3.66 -2.70 19.39
CA ASP A 33 3.81 -1.26 19.61
C ASP A 33 4.29 -0.51 18.35
N PHE A 34 4.58 -1.22 17.25
CA PHE A 34 5.04 -0.60 16.00
C PHE A 34 3.87 0.02 15.24
N GLU A 35 3.81 1.34 15.22
CA GLU A 35 2.75 2.10 14.55
C GLU A 35 2.86 2.12 13.02
N GLY A 36 3.90 1.53 12.44
CA GLY A 36 4.17 1.58 11.01
C GLY A 36 4.81 2.90 10.57
N LEU A 37 5.10 3.01 9.29
CA LEU A 37 5.60 4.25 8.71
C LEU A 37 4.43 5.03 8.09
N PRO A 38 4.38 6.37 8.26
CA PRO A 38 3.40 7.20 7.59
C PRO A 38 3.38 6.93 6.07
N HIS A 39 2.21 6.93 5.47
CA HIS A 39 1.98 6.73 4.04
C HIS A 39 2.52 5.40 3.46
N ARG A 40 2.79 4.40 4.31
CA ARG A 40 3.16 3.04 3.89
C ARG A 40 2.16 2.03 4.44
N LEU A 41 1.18 1.66 3.62
CA LEU A 41 0.02 0.85 3.99
C LEU A 41 -0.61 1.33 5.31
N GLN A 42 -0.55 2.63 5.55
CA GLN A 42 -1.05 3.27 6.75
C GLN A 42 -2.58 3.14 6.80
N TYR A 43 -3.10 2.54 7.86
CA TYR A 43 -4.54 2.49 8.09
C TYR A 43 -5.08 3.89 8.39
N VAL A 44 -6.05 4.34 7.59
CA VAL A 44 -6.68 5.67 7.70
C VAL A 44 -7.94 5.60 8.57
N GLY A 45 -8.73 4.56 8.42
CA GLY A 45 -9.97 4.39 9.15
C GLY A 45 -10.92 3.42 8.46
N THR A 46 -12.03 3.11 9.15
CA THR A 46 -13.17 2.38 8.57
C THR A 46 -14.37 3.31 8.50
N TYR A 47 -14.88 3.53 7.29
CA TYR A 47 -16.03 4.36 7.03
C TYR A 47 -17.05 3.58 6.20
N ARG A 48 -18.32 3.58 6.60
CA ARG A 48 -19.40 2.79 5.98
C ARG A 48 -19.06 1.33 5.77
N GLY A 49 -18.25 0.75 6.70
CA GLY A 49 -17.79 -0.63 6.63
C GLY A 49 -16.64 -0.91 5.66
N VAL A 50 -16.08 0.11 4.99
CA VAL A 50 -14.91 0.03 4.12
C VAL A 50 -13.67 0.50 4.88
N ARG A 51 -12.58 -0.27 4.80
CA ARG A 51 -11.27 0.10 5.36
C ARG A 51 -10.45 0.84 4.33
N TYR A 52 -9.86 1.96 4.71
CA TYR A 52 -9.03 2.79 3.84
C TYR A 52 -7.58 2.74 4.28
N TYR A 53 -6.67 2.61 3.29
CA TYR A 53 -5.22 2.54 3.51
C TYR A 53 -4.50 3.53 2.62
N ASP A 54 -3.55 4.25 3.22
CA ASP A 54 -2.66 5.19 2.53
C ASP A 54 -1.29 4.53 2.32
N ASP A 55 -0.95 4.27 1.07
CA ASP A 55 0.34 3.77 0.61
C ASP A 55 0.97 4.73 -0.41
N SER A 56 0.78 6.02 -0.17
CA SER A 56 1.21 7.09 -1.10
C SER A 56 2.71 7.08 -1.41
N ILE A 57 3.54 6.49 -0.56
CA ILE A 57 4.99 6.32 -0.79
C ILE A 57 5.30 5.36 -1.95
N SER A 58 4.37 4.51 -2.36
CA SER A 58 4.55 3.49 -3.39
C SER A 58 4.54 4.09 -4.79
N THR A 59 5.72 4.18 -5.42
CA THR A 59 5.95 4.89 -6.68
C THR A 59 6.33 3.99 -7.85
N ILE A 60 6.23 2.67 -7.67
CA ILE A 60 6.55 1.65 -8.70
C ILE A 60 5.42 0.62 -8.81
N PRO A 61 5.25 -0.02 -9.99
CA PRO A 61 4.19 -1.00 -10.24
C PRO A 61 4.14 -2.16 -9.24
N GLU A 62 5.31 -2.71 -8.90
CA GLU A 62 5.45 -3.85 -7.99
C GLU A 62 4.91 -3.53 -6.59
N ALA A 63 5.08 -2.29 -6.13
CA ALA A 63 4.60 -1.86 -4.83
C ALA A 63 3.07 -1.84 -4.79
N ALA A 64 2.40 -1.33 -5.83
CA ALA A 64 0.94 -1.32 -5.92
C ALA A 64 0.35 -2.75 -5.98
N ILE A 65 1.00 -3.65 -6.72
CA ILE A 65 0.60 -5.06 -6.76
C ILE A 65 0.74 -5.69 -5.37
N ASN A 66 1.87 -5.46 -4.70
CA ASN A 66 2.11 -5.98 -3.35
C ASN A 66 1.10 -5.41 -2.35
N ALA A 67 0.76 -4.13 -2.45
CA ALA A 67 -0.27 -3.51 -1.60
C ALA A 67 -1.62 -4.20 -1.77
N ALA A 68 -2.08 -4.38 -3.02
CA ALA A 68 -3.32 -5.08 -3.34
C ALA A 68 -3.37 -6.50 -2.77
N MET A 69 -2.25 -7.23 -2.87
CA MET A 69 -2.16 -8.63 -2.44
C MET A 69 -1.94 -8.80 -0.92
N SER A 70 -1.45 -7.77 -0.22
CA SER A 70 -1.10 -7.85 1.21
C SER A 70 -2.23 -7.44 2.13
N ILE A 71 -3.12 -6.56 1.70
CA ILE A 71 -4.23 -6.08 2.52
C ILE A 71 -5.40 -7.09 2.42
N PRO A 72 -5.83 -7.68 3.55
CA PRO A 72 -6.98 -8.57 3.55
C PRO A 72 -8.24 -7.86 3.01
N ASP A 73 -8.98 -8.57 2.14
CA ASP A 73 -10.19 -8.08 1.49
C ASP A 73 -10.01 -6.77 0.70
N ALA A 74 -8.79 -6.52 0.18
CA ALA A 74 -8.57 -5.44 -0.77
C ALA A 74 -9.54 -5.59 -1.96
N LYS A 75 -10.23 -4.51 -2.30
CA LYS A 75 -11.18 -4.48 -3.43
C LYS A 75 -10.87 -3.37 -4.40
N THR A 76 -10.48 -2.20 -3.93
CA THR A 76 -10.25 -1.03 -4.77
C THR A 76 -8.85 -0.49 -4.57
N VAL A 77 -8.15 -0.23 -5.68
CA VAL A 77 -6.79 0.33 -5.69
C VAL A 77 -6.76 1.58 -6.55
N LEU A 78 -6.37 2.70 -5.95
CA LEU A 78 -6.15 3.96 -6.64
C LEU A 78 -4.70 4.01 -7.12
N ILE A 79 -4.50 4.16 -8.43
CA ILE A 79 -3.19 4.19 -9.09
C ILE A 79 -3.04 5.42 -9.97
N GLY A 80 -1.82 5.87 -10.15
CA GLY A 80 -1.49 6.99 -11.03
C GLY A 80 -0.88 8.18 -10.34
N GLY A 81 -0.33 9.08 -11.14
CA GLY A 81 0.41 10.27 -10.76
C GLY A 81 1.22 10.79 -11.93
N MET A 82 2.43 11.32 -11.67
CA MET A 82 3.35 11.79 -12.70
C MET A 82 3.81 10.63 -13.58
N ASP A 83 3.70 10.81 -14.89
CA ASP A 83 4.27 9.85 -15.84
C ASP A 83 5.76 10.14 -16.07
N ARG A 84 6.59 9.19 -15.66
CA ARG A 84 8.05 9.23 -15.83
C ARG A 84 8.53 8.31 -16.96
N GLY A 85 7.62 7.76 -17.76
CA GLY A 85 7.95 6.81 -18.83
C GLY A 85 8.41 5.43 -18.32
N ILE A 86 8.11 5.07 -17.07
CA ILE A 86 8.45 3.74 -16.56
C ILE A 86 7.54 2.68 -17.21
N ASN A 87 8.01 1.43 -17.20
CA ASN A 87 7.25 0.32 -17.76
C ASN A 87 6.13 -0.10 -16.78
N TYR A 88 4.89 -0.20 -17.28
CA TYR A 88 3.73 -0.66 -16.53
C TYR A 88 3.19 -2.04 -16.97
N ASP A 89 3.88 -2.76 -17.85
CA ASP A 89 3.40 -4.06 -18.40
C ASP A 89 3.00 -5.05 -17.31
N LEU A 90 3.77 -5.10 -16.21
CA LEU A 90 3.48 -5.95 -15.07
C LEU A 90 2.14 -5.59 -14.41
N LEU A 91 1.91 -4.29 -14.16
CA LEU A 91 0.68 -3.80 -13.54
C LEU A 91 -0.52 -3.95 -14.49
N VAL A 92 -0.35 -3.64 -15.77
CA VAL A 92 -1.37 -3.82 -16.81
C VAL A 92 -1.79 -5.31 -16.90
N THR A 93 -0.81 -6.22 -16.87
CA THR A 93 -1.06 -7.65 -16.87
C THR A 93 -1.80 -8.09 -15.60
N PHE A 94 -1.43 -7.54 -14.45
CA PHE A 94 -2.09 -7.81 -13.18
C PHE A 94 -3.55 -7.35 -13.20
N ILE A 95 -3.83 -6.11 -13.62
CA ILE A 95 -5.19 -5.56 -13.75
C ILE A 95 -6.09 -6.44 -14.63
N ARG A 96 -5.55 -6.88 -15.77
CA ARG A 96 -6.30 -7.73 -16.71
C ARG A 96 -6.63 -9.12 -16.15
N LYS A 97 -5.77 -9.68 -15.30
CA LYS A 97 -5.91 -11.02 -14.74
C LYS A 97 -6.75 -11.06 -13.47
N HIS A 98 -6.68 -10.03 -12.64
CA HIS A 98 -7.25 -10.00 -11.31
C HIS A 98 -8.55 -9.19 -11.27
N LYS A 99 -9.64 -9.83 -11.67
CA LYS A 99 -10.98 -9.22 -11.76
C LYS A 99 -11.65 -9.02 -10.39
N GLU A 100 -11.09 -9.61 -9.36
CA GLU A 100 -11.50 -9.43 -7.97
C GLU A 100 -11.17 -8.04 -7.40
N PHE A 101 -10.27 -7.28 -8.07
CA PHE A 101 -9.94 -5.91 -7.73
C PHE A 101 -10.56 -4.92 -8.71
N GLN A 102 -10.93 -3.75 -8.21
CA GLN A 102 -11.27 -2.56 -8.98
C GLN A 102 -10.09 -1.60 -8.99
N PHE A 103 -9.70 -1.09 -10.14
CA PHE A 103 -8.62 -0.11 -10.27
C PHE A 103 -9.18 1.23 -10.70
N ILE A 104 -8.77 2.29 -10.00
CA ILE A 104 -9.11 3.66 -10.36
C ILE A 104 -7.81 4.35 -10.76
N CYS A 105 -7.69 4.62 -12.05
CA CYS A 105 -6.53 5.24 -12.65
C CYS A 105 -6.69 6.76 -12.66
N ALA A 106 -5.72 7.52 -12.14
CA ALA A 106 -5.78 8.97 -12.14
C ALA A 106 -4.50 9.61 -12.68
N TYR A 107 -4.61 10.84 -13.14
CA TYR A 107 -3.49 11.63 -13.65
C TYR A 107 -2.83 11.05 -14.91
N ALA A 108 -1.64 11.59 -15.29
CA ALA A 108 -0.98 11.26 -16.55
C ALA A 108 -0.56 9.79 -16.67
N SER A 109 0.09 9.23 -15.65
CA SER A 109 0.45 7.81 -15.67
C SER A 109 -0.77 6.91 -15.58
N GLY A 110 -1.79 7.28 -14.81
CA GLY A 110 -3.06 6.56 -14.76
C GLY A 110 -3.78 6.56 -16.09
N LYS A 111 -3.79 7.68 -16.81
CA LYS A 111 -4.36 7.77 -18.17
C LYS A 111 -3.66 6.82 -19.15
N ARG A 112 -2.33 6.73 -19.06
CA ARG A 112 -1.55 5.79 -19.87
C ARG A 112 -1.85 4.35 -19.51
N ILE A 113 -1.84 4.00 -18.23
CA ILE A 113 -2.17 2.65 -17.76
C ILE A 113 -3.59 2.26 -18.20
N PHE A 114 -4.57 3.14 -18.03
CA PHE A 114 -5.95 2.91 -18.46
C PHE A 114 -6.05 2.63 -19.95
N GLY A 115 -5.34 3.41 -20.79
CA GLY A 115 -5.27 3.19 -22.23
C GLY A 115 -4.58 1.87 -22.61
N GLU A 116 -3.51 1.50 -21.90
CA GLU A 116 -2.81 0.22 -22.11
C GLU A 116 -3.63 -0.99 -21.62
N VAL A 117 -4.41 -0.85 -20.54
CA VAL A 117 -5.32 -1.90 -20.06
C VAL A 117 -6.43 -2.18 -21.09
N GLY A 118 -6.92 -1.17 -21.79
CA GLY A 118 -7.98 -1.28 -22.79
C GLY A 118 -9.34 -1.58 -22.17
N ASP A 119 -10.21 -2.27 -22.91
CA ASP A 119 -11.56 -2.63 -22.47
C ASP A 119 -11.52 -3.63 -21.31
N CYS A 120 -11.53 -3.10 -20.10
CA CYS A 120 -11.42 -3.89 -18.88
C CYS A 120 -12.40 -3.36 -17.83
N GLU A 121 -13.44 -4.13 -17.53
CA GLU A 121 -14.56 -3.72 -16.68
C GLU A 121 -14.16 -3.34 -15.24
N ASN A 122 -13.02 -3.84 -14.78
CA ASN A 122 -12.49 -3.58 -13.44
C ASN A 122 -11.48 -2.42 -13.40
N CYS A 123 -11.47 -1.56 -14.42
CA CYS A 123 -10.57 -0.40 -14.46
C CYS A 123 -11.33 0.82 -14.94
N VAL A 124 -11.29 1.90 -14.18
CA VAL A 124 -11.93 3.18 -14.52
C VAL A 124 -10.90 4.31 -14.47
N TYR A 125 -11.19 5.41 -15.17
CA TYR A 125 -10.35 6.60 -15.17
C TYR A 125 -11.03 7.74 -14.42
N ALA A 126 -10.26 8.46 -13.62
CA ALA A 126 -10.62 9.71 -12.94
C ALA A 126 -9.61 10.79 -13.30
N GLU A 127 -10.02 12.04 -13.39
CA GLU A 127 -9.13 13.14 -13.76
C GLU A 127 -8.13 13.47 -12.65
N ASP A 128 -8.55 13.35 -11.39
CA ASP A 128 -7.76 13.71 -10.21
C ASP A 128 -8.05 12.79 -9.02
N LEU A 129 -7.40 13.08 -7.89
CA LEU A 129 -7.53 12.28 -6.67
C LEU A 129 -8.91 12.45 -6.02
N GLU A 130 -9.53 13.63 -6.14
CA GLU A 130 -10.86 13.89 -5.60
C GLU A 130 -11.89 12.96 -6.24
N GLN A 131 -11.98 12.99 -7.56
CA GLN A 131 -12.86 12.10 -8.34
C GLN A 131 -12.51 10.62 -8.11
N ALA A 132 -11.22 10.29 -8.00
CA ALA A 132 -10.79 8.92 -7.73
C ALA A 132 -11.28 8.41 -6.37
N VAL A 133 -11.25 9.25 -5.32
CA VAL A 133 -11.77 8.88 -4.00
C VAL A 133 -13.29 8.81 -4.00
N GLU A 134 -14.00 9.74 -4.67
CA GLU A 134 -15.46 9.67 -4.83
C GLU A 134 -15.88 8.35 -5.51
N ALA A 135 -15.21 7.98 -6.61
CA ALA A 135 -15.46 6.71 -7.29
C ALA A 135 -15.17 5.51 -6.36
N ALA A 136 -14.07 5.54 -5.61
CA ALA A 136 -13.72 4.48 -4.67
C ALA A 136 -14.78 4.28 -3.59
N VAL A 137 -15.32 5.37 -3.02
CA VAL A 137 -16.41 5.33 -2.03
C VAL A 137 -17.67 4.68 -2.59
N GLN A 138 -17.95 4.90 -3.87
CA GLN A 138 -19.14 4.32 -4.54
C GLN A 138 -18.94 2.86 -4.95
N MET A 139 -17.71 2.46 -5.32
CA MET A 139 -17.43 1.15 -5.91
C MET A 139 -17.00 0.11 -4.86
N THR A 140 -16.51 0.53 -3.70
CA THR A 140 -16.01 -0.40 -2.68
C THR A 140 -17.16 -0.80 -1.75
N GLU A 141 -17.49 -2.08 -1.75
CA GLU A 141 -18.55 -2.62 -0.88
C GLU A 141 -18.10 -2.70 0.59
N PRO A 142 -19.05 -2.58 1.55
CA PRO A 142 -18.77 -2.82 2.96
C PRO A 142 -18.11 -4.19 3.21
N GLY A 143 -17.14 -4.24 4.10
CA GLY A 143 -16.28 -5.42 4.34
C GLY A 143 -15.00 -5.40 3.52
N GLY A 144 -14.96 -4.65 2.42
CA GLY A 144 -13.78 -4.49 1.57
C GLY A 144 -12.77 -3.48 2.10
N ALA A 145 -11.64 -3.37 1.39
CA ALA A 145 -10.64 -2.35 1.63
C ALA A 145 -10.31 -1.58 0.34
N CYS A 146 -10.11 -0.27 0.51
CA CYS A 146 -9.66 0.66 -0.53
C CYS A 146 -8.25 1.14 -0.20
N ILE A 147 -7.35 1.14 -1.18
CA ILE A 147 -5.93 1.44 -1.01
C ILE A 147 -5.52 2.52 -2.01
N LEU A 148 -4.92 3.61 -1.52
CA LEU A 148 -4.13 4.49 -2.36
C LEU A 148 -2.74 3.88 -2.48
N SER A 149 -2.38 3.27 -3.62
CA SER A 149 -1.03 2.79 -3.91
C SER A 149 -0.66 3.16 -5.36
N PRO A 150 -0.12 4.37 -5.56
CA PRO A 150 -0.16 5.06 -6.85
C PRO A 150 0.65 4.43 -7.96
N ALA A 151 1.66 3.60 -7.69
CA ALA A 151 2.63 3.10 -8.67
C ALA A 151 3.33 4.22 -9.47
N ALA A 152 3.25 5.46 -9.01
CA ALA A 152 3.76 6.64 -9.71
C ALA A 152 4.19 7.74 -8.73
N ALA A 153 5.11 8.60 -9.17
CA ALA A 153 5.51 9.75 -8.39
C ALA A 153 4.37 10.77 -8.25
N SER A 154 4.42 11.55 -7.16
CA SER A 154 3.41 12.58 -6.85
C SER A 154 3.68 13.93 -7.50
N TYR A 155 4.93 14.17 -7.96
CA TYR A 155 5.35 15.46 -8.48
C TYR A 155 4.51 15.95 -9.67
N GLY A 156 4.36 17.26 -9.78
CA GLY A 156 3.52 17.89 -10.81
C GLY A 156 2.05 18.05 -10.40
N TYR A 157 1.59 17.28 -9.41
CA TYR A 157 0.23 17.36 -8.85
C TYR A 157 0.26 17.67 -7.35
N PHE A 158 1.30 17.22 -6.65
CA PHE A 158 1.55 17.44 -5.23
C PHE A 158 3.02 17.80 -5.02
N LYS A 159 3.31 18.48 -3.91
CA LYS A 159 4.67 18.83 -3.52
C LYS A 159 5.53 17.56 -3.30
N ASN A 160 4.94 16.54 -2.69
CA ASN A 160 5.60 15.27 -2.35
C ASN A 160 4.54 14.18 -2.14
N PHE A 161 4.96 12.96 -1.79
CA PHE A 161 4.05 11.84 -1.54
C PHE A 161 3.27 12.01 -0.22
N GLU A 162 3.82 12.74 0.75
CA GLU A 162 3.15 13.05 2.01
C GLU A 162 1.90 13.89 1.76
N GLU A 163 2.03 15.00 1.02
CA GLU A 163 0.88 15.83 0.66
C GLU A 163 -0.19 15.07 -0.12
N ARG A 164 0.21 14.16 -1.03
CA ARG A 164 -0.74 13.29 -1.73
C ARG A 164 -1.49 12.39 -0.77
N GLY A 165 -0.78 11.76 0.18
CA GLY A 165 -1.38 10.90 1.20
C GLY A 165 -2.30 11.66 2.13
N GLU A 166 -1.88 12.82 2.65
CA GLU A 166 -2.71 13.68 3.48
C GLU A 166 -3.98 14.15 2.74
N THR A 167 -3.86 14.46 1.45
CA THR A 167 -5.00 14.85 0.62
C THR A 167 -5.96 13.68 0.41
N PHE A 168 -5.45 12.48 0.19
CA PHE A 168 -6.27 11.26 0.14
C PHE A 168 -7.03 11.05 1.45
N GLN A 169 -6.35 11.11 2.59
CA GLN A 169 -6.98 10.96 3.91
C GLN A 169 -8.08 12.00 4.12
N LYS A 170 -7.83 13.27 3.73
CA LYS A 170 -8.83 14.34 3.79
C LYS A 170 -10.07 14.04 2.95
N TYR A 171 -9.90 13.56 1.71
CA TYR A 171 -11.04 13.21 0.86
C TYR A 171 -11.80 11.99 1.37
N VAL A 172 -11.09 10.98 1.88
CA VAL A 172 -11.74 9.83 2.54
C VAL A 172 -12.62 10.30 3.71
N HIS A 173 -12.10 11.19 4.57
CA HIS A 173 -12.88 11.75 5.67
C HIS A 173 -14.08 12.57 5.19
N ALA A 174 -13.98 13.27 4.06
CA ALA A 174 -15.06 14.11 3.54
C ALA A 174 -16.17 13.30 2.87
N PHE A 175 -15.84 12.26 2.11
CA PHE A 175 -16.78 11.56 1.24
C PHE A 175 -17.29 10.22 1.79
N ALA A 176 -16.53 9.57 2.67
CA ALA A 176 -16.88 8.27 3.20
C ALA A 176 -17.61 8.29 4.56
N GLN A 177 -17.85 9.47 5.15
CA GLN A 177 -18.59 9.63 6.41
C GLN A 177 -20.09 9.36 6.28
#